data_b199e52626e65a6c1b6f460204bb2338
#
_entry.id   b199e52626e65a6c1b6f460204bb2338
#
_cell.length_a   1.000
_cell.length_b   1.000
_cell.length_c   1.000
_cell.angle_alpha   90.00
_cell.angle_beta   90.00
_cell.angle_gamma   90.00
#
_symmetry.space_group_name_H-M   'P 1'
#
loop_
_entity.id
_entity.type
_entity.pdbx_description
1 polymer ?
#
loop_
_entity_poly.entity_id
_entity_poly.type
_entity_poly.pdbx_seq_one_letter_code
_entity_poly.pdbx_strand_id
1 'polypeptide(L)'
;SSDLWLLYVNTGRTSQFDDTFISGMRRVLDVLETEQDHARSPYFFIRDCDIPTESLDNDGRGTPVAPTGMTWSGFRPSDDACTYHYLVPSNMFAAVVMGYLERIFGGEILDDADIAARAGELRRTITEGIENHAKTTNRNGETIYAFETDGLGHVNVMDDSNVPSLM
;
A
#
# COMPACT_ATOMS: atom_id res chain seq x y z
N SER A 1 7.75 9.89 -2.41
CA SER A 1 7.74 9.92 -3.90
C SER A 1 6.65 10.83 -4.47
N SER A 2 5.44 10.87 -3.90
CA SER A 2 4.37 11.75 -4.37
C SER A 2 4.77 13.23 -4.34
N ASP A 3 5.36 13.70 -3.24
CA ASP A 3 5.78 15.09 -3.07
C ASP A 3 6.93 15.47 -4.03
N LEU A 4 7.84 14.53 -4.27
CA LEU A 4 8.94 14.73 -5.22
C LEU A 4 8.43 14.78 -6.68
N TRP A 5 7.39 13.98 -6.99
CA TRP A 5 6.69 14.07 -8.26
C TRP A 5 5.99 15.42 -8.42
N LEU A 6 5.26 15.88 -7.40
CA LEU A 6 4.60 17.19 -7.44
C LEU A 6 5.59 18.34 -7.54
N LEU A 7 6.74 18.25 -6.88
CA LEU A 7 7.84 19.22 -7.06
C LEU A 7 8.30 19.28 -8.51
N TYR A 8 8.50 18.13 -9.13
CA TYR A 8 8.88 18.07 -10.55
C TYR A 8 7.80 18.68 -11.46
N VAL A 9 6.55 18.27 -11.29
CA VAL A 9 5.44 18.77 -12.14
C VAL A 9 5.28 20.29 -12.04
N ASN A 10 5.47 20.86 -10.84
CA ASN A 10 5.28 22.29 -10.61
C ASN A 10 6.51 23.14 -10.96
N THR A 11 7.72 22.58 -10.98
CA THR A 11 8.95 23.36 -11.09
C THR A 11 9.88 22.89 -12.22
N GLY A 12 9.66 21.73 -12.81
CA GLY A 12 10.57 21.07 -13.75
C GLY A 12 11.87 20.58 -13.13
N ARG A 13 12.03 20.70 -11.81
CA ARG A 13 13.26 20.28 -11.11
C ARG A 13 13.39 18.78 -11.10
N THR A 14 14.58 18.24 -11.43
CA THR A 14 14.88 16.80 -11.45
C THR A 14 15.97 16.38 -10.46
N SER A 15 16.67 17.34 -9.84
CA SER A 15 17.81 17.06 -8.96
C SER A 15 17.48 16.24 -7.69
N GLN A 16 16.20 16.09 -7.35
CA GLN A 16 15.73 15.22 -6.27
C GLN A 16 15.67 13.74 -6.66
N PHE A 17 15.77 13.41 -7.93
CA PHE A 17 15.78 12.04 -8.44
C PHE A 17 17.22 11.52 -8.57
N ASP A 18 17.95 11.59 -7.47
CA ASP A 18 19.35 11.19 -7.36
C ASP A 18 19.51 9.68 -7.05
N ASP A 19 20.75 9.22 -6.87
CA ASP A 19 21.06 7.82 -6.57
C ASP A 19 20.44 7.37 -5.25
N THR A 20 20.26 8.27 -4.29
CA THR A 20 19.58 7.98 -3.00
C THR A 20 18.10 7.68 -3.23
N PHE A 21 17.45 8.52 -4.06
CA PHE A 21 16.07 8.28 -4.47
C PHE A 21 15.92 6.95 -5.22
N ILE A 22 16.78 6.68 -6.21
CA ILE A 22 16.74 5.44 -6.98
C ILE A 22 16.90 4.22 -6.06
N SER A 23 17.91 4.24 -5.19
CA SER A 23 18.16 3.17 -4.21
C SER A 23 16.99 2.99 -3.24
N GLY A 24 16.38 4.09 -2.80
CA GLY A 24 15.20 4.07 -1.94
C GLY A 24 13.99 3.45 -2.64
N MET A 25 13.75 3.79 -3.92
CA MET A 25 12.61 3.24 -4.66
C MET A 25 12.75 1.74 -4.92
N ARG A 26 13.95 1.22 -5.19
CA ARG A 26 14.17 -0.23 -5.28
C ARG A 26 13.75 -0.94 -3.99
N ARG A 27 14.13 -0.42 -2.82
CA ARG A 27 13.74 -1.00 -1.53
C ARG A 27 12.23 -0.92 -1.28
N VAL A 28 11.59 0.18 -1.68
CA VAL A 28 10.12 0.31 -1.59
C VAL A 28 9.43 -0.74 -2.44
N LEU A 29 9.88 -0.95 -3.69
CA LEU A 29 9.34 -1.99 -4.55
C LEU A 29 9.54 -3.38 -3.94
N ASP A 30 10.74 -3.69 -3.42
CA ASP A 30 11.03 -4.97 -2.76
C ASP A 30 10.07 -5.26 -1.61
N VAL A 31 9.78 -4.25 -0.77
CA VAL A 31 8.84 -4.37 0.35
C VAL A 31 7.41 -4.59 -0.16
N LEU A 32 6.94 -3.76 -1.10
CA LEU A 32 5.57 -3.85 -1.62
C LEU A 32 5.31 -5.21 -2.28
N GLU A 33 6.27 -5.71 -3.08
CA GLU A 33 6.19 -7.03 -3.72
C GLU A 33 6.20 -8.17 -2.71
N THR A 34 7.07 -8.08 -1.69
CA THR A 34 7.13 -9.08 -0.61
C THR A 34 5.80 -9.15 0.14
N GLU A 35 5.23 -7.99 0.47
CA GLU A 35 4.01 -7.90 1.25
C GLU A 35 2.72 -8.17 0.44
N GLN A 36 2.80 -8.40 -0.86
CA GLN A 36 1.67 -9.00 -1.61
C GLN A 36 1.39 -10.46 -1.21
N ASP A 37 2.39 -11.14 -0.63
CA ASP A 37 2.26 -12.47 -0.03
C ASP A 37 2.90 -12.48 1.37
N HIS A 38 2.19 -11.92 2.35
CA HIS A 38 2.68 -11.79 3.73
C HIS A 38 3.05 -13.12 4.37
N ALA A 39 2.51 -14.25 3.92
CA ALA A 39 2.92 -15.56 4.42
C ALA A 39 4.42 -15.86 4.18
N ARG A 40 5.02 -15.23 3.17
CA ARG A 40 6.44 -15.34 2.82
C ARG A 40 7.30 -14.20 3.40
N SER A 41 6.67 -13.16 3.96
CA SER A 41 7.38 -12.03 4.55
C SER A 41 8.12 -12.44 5.83
N PRO A 42 9.32 -11.94 6.07
CA PRO A 42 10.01 -12.09 7.35
C PRO A 42 9.46 -11.15 8.43
N TYR A 43 8.57 -10.22 8.08
CA TYR A 43 8.09 -9.20 9.00
C TYR A 43 7.19 -9.81 10.08
N PHE A 44 7.42 -9.40 11.31
CA PHE A 44 6.56 -9.60 12.46
C PHE A 44 6.72 -8.44 13.44
N PHE A 45 5.73 -8.18 14.25
CA PHE A 45 5.79 -7.14 15.27
C PHE A 45 5.04 -7.50 16.53
N ILE A 46 5.75 -7.53 17.65
CA ILE A 46 5.20 -7.74 18.99
C ILE A 46 5.70 -6.62 19.88
N ARG A 47 4.79 -5.99 20.60
CA ARG A 47 5.09 -5.02 21.64
C ARG A 47 4.58 -5.53 22.97
N ASP A 48 5.40 -5.47 24.01
CA ASP A 48 4.99 -5.76 25.39
C ASP A 48 4.28 -4.51 25.96
N CYS A 49 2.97 -4.47 25.80
CA CYS A 49 2.11 -3.37 26.26
C CYS A 49 0.69 -3.87 26.57
N ASP A 50 -0.03 -3.10 27.40
CA ASP A 50 -1.42 -3.41 27.80
C ASP A 50 -2.46 -2.99 26.75
N ILE A 51 -2.05 -2.39 25.64
CA ILE A 51 -2.93 -1.87 24.59
C ILE A 51 -2.95 -2.87 23.42
N PRO A 52 -4.03 -3.62 23.19
CA PRO A 52 -4.07 -4.68 22.18
C PRO A 52 -3.81 -4.16 20.75
N THR A 53 -4.20 -2.91 20.44
CA THR A 53 -4.04 -2.33 19.10
C THR A 53 -2.61 -1.86 18.81
N GLU A 54 -1.72 -1.88 19.80
CA GLU A 54 -0.31 -1.52 19.61
C GLU A 54 0.60 -2.72 19.28
N SER A 55 0.04 -3.91 19.10
CA SER A 55 0.77 -5.13 18.75
C SER A 55 -0.02 -5.93 17.72
N LEU A 56 0.66 -6.78 16.96
CA LEU A 56 0.00 -7.66 16.02
C LEU A 56 -0.35 -8.99 16.66
N ASP A 57 -1.54 -9.50 16.36
CA ASP A 57 -2.01 -10.83 16.74
C ASP A 57 -1.17 -11.95 16.09
N ASN A 58 -1.43 -13.19 16.45
CA ASN A 58 -0.86 -14.39 15.85
C ASN A 58 0.69 -14.33 15.84
N ASP A 59 1.27 -14.22 17.04
CA ASP A 59 2.73 -14.11 17.24
C ASP A 59 3.36 -13.00 16.43
N GLY A 60 2.68 -11.85 16.31
CA GLY A 60 3.15 -10.69 15.60
C GLY A 60 2.98 -10.75 14.07
N ARG A 61 2.28 -11.74 13.55
CA ARG A 61 2.05 -11.96 12.12
C ARG A 61 0.75 -11.34 11.60
N GLY A 62 -0.09 -10.85 12.50
CA GLY A 62 -1.42 -10.35 12.19
C GLY A 62 -2.46 -11.44 11.95
N THR A 63 -3.70 -11.03 11.69
CA THR A 63 -4.79 -11.97 11.38
C THR A 63 -4.58 -12.62 10.00
N PRO A 64 -5.09 -13.83 9.77
CA PRO A 64 -4.96 -14.53 8.49
C PRO A 64 -5.53 -13.72 7.31
N VAL A 65 -4.86 -13.78 6.18
CA VAL A 65 -5.27 -13.16 4.92
C VAL A 65 -5.14 -14.13 3.75
N ALA A 66 -5.93 -13.91 2.68
CA ALA A 66 -5.69 -14.55 1.38
C ALA A 66 -5.05 -13.54 0.43
N PRO A 67 -4.12 -13.96 -0.44
CA PRO A 67 -3.51 -13.06 -1.43
C PRO A 67 -4.56 -12.40 -2.33
N THR A 68 -4.48 -11.08 -2.47
CA THR A 68 -5.43 -10.28 -3.27
C THR A 68 -4.76 -9.52 -4.42
N GLY A 69 -3.44 -9.44 -4.43
CA GLY A 69 -2.67 -8.52 -5.26
C GLY A 69 -2.44 -7.15 -4.60
N MET A 70 -3.14 -6.84 -3.51
CA MET A 70 -2.83 -5.68 -2.66
C MET A 70 -1.63 -5.97 -1.76
N THR A 71 -0.99 -4.91 -1.27
CA THR A 71 0.12 -4.98 -0.31
C THR A 71 -0.43 -4.99 1.11
N TRP A 72 0.04 -5.92 1.92
CA TRP A 72 -0.32 -6.08 3.33
C TRP A 72 0.26 -4.94 4.20
N SER A 73 -0.47 -4.55 5.24
CA SER A 73 -0.07 -3.55 6.24
C SER A 73 -0.30 -4.07 7.65
N GLY A 74 0.70 -3.92 8.53
CA GLY A 74 0.55 -4.24 9.94
C GLY A 74 -0.31 -3.24 10.69
N PHE A 75 -0.12 -1.95 10.39
CA PHE A 75 -0.69 -0.84 11.13
C PHE A 75 -1.34 0.19 10.21
N ARG A 76 -2.30 0.92 10.76
CA ARG A 76 -2.94 2.10 10.19
C ARG A 76 -2.05 3.34 10.36
N PRO A 77 -2.33 4.45 9.67
CA PRO A 77 -1.66 5.73 9.92
C PRO A 77 -1.81 6.26 11.36
N SER A 78 -2.79 5.76 12.13
CA SER A 78 -2.98 6.07 13.55
C SER A 78 -2.06 5.29 14.50
N ASP A 79 -1.21 4.42 13.99
CA ASP A 79 -0.40 3.42 14.73
C ASP A 79 -1.22 2.26 15.32
N ASP A 80 -2.54 2.22 15.13
CA ASP A 80 -3.34 1.06 15.50
C ASP A 80 -3.14 -0.11 14.52
N ALA A 81 -3.09 -1.33 15.04
CA ALA A 81 -3.02 -2.53 14.23
C ALA A 81 -4.25 -2.64 13.29
N CYS A 82 -4.01 -3.00 12.04
CA CYS A 82 -5.10 -3.33 11.13
C CYS A 82 -5.87 -4.55 11.65
N THR A 83 -7.19 -4.50 11.54
CA THR A 83 -8.06 -5.66 11.80
C THR A 83 -7.98 -6.64 10.63
N TYR A 84 -8.06 -6.10 9.41
CA TYR A 84 -7.91 -6.82 8.16
C TYR A 84 -6.81 -6.15 7.34
N HIS A 85 -5.72 -6.85 7.11
CA HIS A 85 -4.42 -6.27 6.80
C HIS A 85 -4.24 -5.69 5.39
N TYR A 86 -5.24 -5.74 4.52
CA TYR A 86 -5.21 -4.95 3.29
C TYR A 86 -5.91 -3.60 3.54
N LEU A 87 -5.12 -2.62 3.98
CA LEU A 87 -5.57 -1.24 4.19
C LEU A 87 -5.83 -0.58 2.82
N VAL A 88 -7.10 -0.43 2.47
CA VAL A 88 -7.53 -0.05 1.12
C VAL A 88 -7.07 1.37 0.73
N PRO A 89 -7.21 2.43 1.56
CA PRO A 89 -6.74 3.76 1.19
C PRO A 89 -5.24 3.79 0.91
N SER A 90 -4.43 3.07 1.70
CA SER A 90 -2.99 2.99 1.48
C SER A 90 -2.63 2.26 0.18
N ASN A 91 -3.38 1.22 -0.17
CA ASN A 91 -3.22 0.52 -1.45
C ASN A 91 -3.64 1.41 -2.64
N MET A 92 -4.72 2.19 -2.51
CA MET A 92 -5.10 3.19 -3.53
C MET A 92 -3.99 4.23 -3.73
N PHE A 93 -3.43 4.74 -2.64
CA PHE A 93 -2.32 5.67 -2.70
C PHE A 93 -1.06 5.04 -3.32
N ALA A 94 -0.74 3.79 -2.94
CA ALA A 94 0.36 3.05 -3.55
C ALA A 94 0.19 2.90 -5.07
N ALA A 95 -1.00 2.53 -5.55
CA ALA A 95 -1.27 2.41 -6.99
C ALA A 95 -1.03 3.73 -7.75
N VAL A 96 -1.43 4.87 -7.16
CA VAL A 96 -1.15 6.21 -7.74
C VAL A 96 0.35 6.48 -7.79
N VAL A 97 1.06 6.22 -6.69
CA VAL A 97 2.52 6.44 -6.62
C VAL A 97 3.29 5.54 -7.58
N MET A 98 2.86 4.28 -7.75
CA MET A 98 3.46 3.40 -8.75
C MET A 98 3.31 3.97 -10.17
N GLY A 99 2.18 4.59 -10.51
CA GLY A 99 2.01 5.30 -11.79
C GLY A 99 2.97 6.49 -11.96
N TYR A 100 3.35 7.17 -10.87
CA TYR A 100 4.39 8.20 -10.94
C TYR A 100 5.78 7.60 -11.17
N LEU A 101 6.10 6.46 -10.54
CA LEU A 101 7.37 5.78 -10.74
C LEU A 101 7.51 5.24 -12.18
N GLU A 102 6.46 4.67 -12.77
CA GLU A 102 6.47 4.29 -14.19
C GLU A 102 6.91 5.46 -15.07
N ARG A 103 6.39 6.67 -14.83
CA ARG A 103 6.73 7.86 -15.63
C ARG A 103 8.12 8.38 -15.32
N ILE A 104 8.53 8.42 -14.05
CA ILE A 104 9.87 8.89 -13.66
C ILE A 104 10.95 8.02 -14.30
N PHE A 105 10.76 6.69 -14.28
CA PHE A 105 11.77 5.72 -14.71
C PHE A 105 11.57 5.21 -16.15
N GLY A 106 10.50 5.61 -16.82
CA GLY A 106 10.17 5.20 -18.19
C GLY A 106 10.88 5.99 -19.31
N GLY A 107 11.96 6.72 -18.99
CA GLY A 107 12.78 7.44 -19.96
C GLY A 107 12.48 8.94 -20.09
N GLU A 108 11.43 9.47 -19.48
CA GLU A 108 11.16 10.92 -19.49
C GLU A 108 12.14 11.71 -18.60
N ILE A 109 12.52 11.14 -17.45
CA ILE A 109 13.37 11.77 -16.43
C ILE A 109 14.58 10.90 -16.14
N LEU A 110 14.35 9.63 -15.82
CA LEU A 110 15.33 8.58 -15.59
C LEU A 110 15.02 7.41 -16.54
N ASP A 111 16.06 6.67 -16.93
CA ASP A 111 15.92 5.47 -17.75
C ASP A 111 16.33 4.24 -16.93
N ASP A 112 15.34 3.59 -16.31
CA ASP A 112 15.51 2.33 -15.57
C ASP A 112 14.31 1.42 -15.84
N ALA A 113 14.42 0.62 -16.88
CA ALA A 113 13.34 -0.26 -17.34
C ALA A 113 12.91 -1.29 -16.30
N ASP A 114 13.79 -1.70 -15.38
CA ASP A 114 13.45 -2.64 -14.30
C ASP A 114 12.50 -1.99 -13.29
N ILE A 115 12.85 -0.81 -12.78
CA ILE A 115 11.99 -0.08 -11.84
C ILE A 115 10.66 0.28 -12.50
N ALA A 116 10.68 0.76 -13.74
CA ALA A 116 9.45 1.11 -14.46
C ALA A 116 8.52 -0.11 -14.63
N ALA A 117 9.05 -1.25 -15.04
CA ALA A 117 8.26 -2.48 -15.23
C ALA A 117 7.69 -3.00 -13.91
N ARG A 118 8.48 -3.04 -12.84
CA ARG A 118 8.04 -3.47 -11.50
C ARG A 118 6.95 -2.55 -10.95
N ALA A 119 7.13 -1.23 -11.09
CA ALA A 119 6.11 -0.25 -10.69
C ALA A 119 4.80 -0.44 -11.47
N GLY A 120 4.87 -0.65 -12.78
CA GLY A 120 3.72 -0.93 -13.63
C GLY A 120 2.98 -2.20 -13.21
N GLU A 121 3.69 -3.28 -12.91
CA GLU A 121 3.10 -4.54 -12.46
C GLU A 121 2.46 -4.40 -11.07
N LEU A 122 3.11 -3.75 -10.11
CA LEU A 122 2.53 -3.47 -8.80
C LEU A 122 1.26 -2.62 -8.92
N ARG A 123 1.30 -1.56 -9.74
CA ARG A 123 0.12 -0.73 -10.00
C ARG A 123 -1.04 -1.57 -10.52
N ARG A 124 -0.78 -2.43 -11.50
CA ARG A 124 -1.80 -3.30 -12.09
C ARG A 124 -2.39 -4.25 -11.07
N THR A 125 -1.55 -5.01 -10.37
CA THR A 125 -1.99 -6.03 -9.40
C THR A 125 -2.71 -5.43 -8.20
N ILE A 126 -2.23 -4.31 -7.67
CA ILE A 126 -2.89 -3.58 -6.58
C ILE A 126 -4.26 -3.06 -7.04
N THR A 127 -4.35 -2.45 -8.23
CA THR A 127 -5.63 -1.93 -8.77
C THR A 127 -6.64 -3.06 -8.96
N GLU A 128 -6.24 -4.18 -9.55
CA GLU A 128 -7.08 -5.36 -9.72
C GLU A 128 -7.51 -5.94 -8.35
N GLY A 129 -6.60 -5.97 -7.38
CA GLY A 129 -6.89 -6.40 -6.02
C GLY A 129 -7.95 -5.55 -5.33
N ILE A 130 -7.84 -4.22 -5.45
CA ILE A 130 -8.83 -3.26 -4.92
C ILE A 130 -10.19 -3.50 -5.58
N GLU A 131 -10.24 -3.59 -6.91
CA GLU A 131 -11.50 -3.76 -7.64
C GLU A 131 -12.22 -5.07 -7.30
N ASN A 132 -11.46 -6.14 -7.05
CA ASN A 132 -12.01 -7.47 -6.82
C ASN A 132 -12.31 -7.77 -5.34
N HIS A 133 -11.60 -7.16 -4.39
CA HIS A 133 -11.63 -7.55 -2.98
C HIS A 133 -11.95 -6.42 -1.99
N ALA A 134 -11.91 -5.14 -2.43
CA ALA A 134 -12.09 -4.02 -1.53
C ALA A 134 -13.48 -3.36 -1.61
N LYS A 135 -14.44 -3.96 -2.30
CA LYS A 135 -15.80 -3.42 -2.42
C LYS A 135 -16.78 -4.18 -1.52
N THR A 136 -17.69 -3.42 -0.94
CA THR A 136 -18.79 -3.94 -0.12
C THR A 136 -20.05 -3.12 -0.33
N THR A 137 -21.15 -3.50 0.32
CA THR A 137 -22.43 -2.79 0.22
C THR A 137 -22.76 -2.11 1.54
N ASN A 138 -23.06 -0.81 1.50
CA ASN A 138 -23.51 -0.07 2.66
C ASN A 138 -24.98 -0.40 3.02
N ARG A 139 -25.49 0.20 4.12
CA ARG A 139 -26.85 -0.02 4.60
C ARG A 139 -27.93 0.43 3.63
N ASN A 140 -27.62 1.29 2.68
CA ASN A 140 -28.55 1.79 1.66
C ASN A 140 -28.54 0.92 0.38
N GLY A 141 -27.73 -0.14 0.31
CA GLY A 141 -27.57 -0.98 -0.85
C GLY A 141 -26.60 -0.44 -1.91
N GLU A 142 -25.83 0.60 -1.58
CA GLU A 142 -24.84 1.21 -2.48
C GLU A 142 -23.49 0.51 -2.37
N THR A 143 -22.80 0.32 -3.48
CA THR A 143 -21.43 -0.20 -3.49
C THR A 143 -20.47 0.88 -3.01
N ILE A 144 -19.67 0.55 -2.00
CA ILE A 144 -18.63 1.42 -1.44
C ILE A 144 -17.32 0.66 -1.34
N TYR A 145 -16.21 1.38 -1.21
CA TYR A 145 -14.95 0.76 -0.81
C TYR A 145 -14.93 0.47 0.68
N ALA A 146 -14.37 -0.66 1.05
CA ALA A 146 -14.03 -0.97 2.43
C ALA A 146 -12.80 -0.17 2.86
N PHE A 147 -12.64 0.05 4.15
CA PHE A 147 -11.43 0.62 4.71
C PHE A 147 -10.32 -0.43 4.80
N GLU A 148 -10.68 -1.65 5.25
CA GLU A 148 -9.80 -2.81 5.30
C GLU A 148 -10.50 -4.05 4.75
N THR A 149 -9.72 -4.99 4.22
CA THR A 149 -10.18 -6.34 3.84
C THR A 149 -9.08 -7.37 4.08
N ASP A 150 -9.44 -8.64 4.22
CA ASP A 150 -8.51 -9.76 4.40
C ASP A 150 -8.39 -10.67 3.16
N GLY A 151 -9.18 -10.42 2.13
CA GLY A 151 -9.26 -11.29 0.95
C GLY A 151 -10.03 -12.60 1.20
N LEU A 152 -10.49 -12.85 2.43
CA LEU A 152 -11.29 -14.03 2.83
C LEU A 152 -12.79 -13.73 2.89
N GLY A 153 -13.18 -12.49 2.59
CA GLY A 153 -14.55 -12.03 2.58
C GLY A 153 -14.94 -11.15 3.77
N HIS A 154 -14.01 -10.86 4.66
CA HIS A 154 -14.25 -9.93 5.75
C HIS A 154 -13.81 -8.51 5.35
N VAL A 155 -14.58 -7.52 5.81
CA VAL A 155 -14.32 -6.10 5.54
C VAL A 155 -14.58 -5.25 6.78
N ASN A 156 -13.81 -4.18 6.92
CA ASN A 156 -14.06 -3.09 7.85
C ASN A 156 -14.43 -1.85 7.04
N VAL A 157 -15.52 -1.20 7.39
CA VAL A 157 -16.00 0.02 6.71
C VAL A 157 -15.81 1.27 7.56
N MET A 158 -15.33 1.13 8.78
CA MET A 158 -15.00 2.24 9.65
C MET A 158 -13.69 2.85 9.19
N ASP A 159 -13.75 4.09 8.71
CA ASP A 159 -12.57 4.83 8.28
C ASP A 159 -11.85 5.48 9.47
N ASP A 160 -10.58 5.70 9.30
CA ASP A 160 -9.71 6.41 10.24
C ASP A 160 -9.47 7.82 9.67
N SER A 161 -9.56 8.87 10.48
CA SER A 161 -9.40 10.25 10.03
C SER A 161 -7.96 10.63 9.65
N ASN A 162 -7.02 9.70 9.73
CA ASN A 162 -5.63 9.91 9.30
C ASN A 162 -5.46 9.66 7.78
N VAL A 163 -4.45 10.28 7.19
CA VAL A 163 -4.15 10.17 5.76
C VAL A 163 -3.18 9.00 5.51
N PRO A 164 -3.42 8.14 4.52
CA PRO A 164 -4.52 8.15 3.55
C PRO A 164 -5.85 7.64 4.13
N SER A 165 -6.95 8.26 3.70
CA SER A 165 -8.32 7.97 4.11
C SER A 165 -9.22 7.86 2.87
N LEU A 166 -10.43 7.30 3.03
CA LEU A 166 -11.48 7.26 1.99
C LEU A 166 -12.36 8.53 1.98
N MET A 167 -12.20 9.41 2.97
CA MET A 167 -12.94 10.67 3.10
C MET A 167 -12.24 11.83 2.38
#